data_b6f02bf29a79b1e622107ff11c567885
#
_entry.id   b6f02bf29a79b1e622107ff11c567885
#
_cell.length_a   1.000
_cell.length_b   1.000
_cell.length_c   1.000
_cell.angle_alpha   90.00
_cell.angle_beta   90.00
_cell.angle_gamma   90.00
#
_symmetry.space_group_name_H-M   'P 1'
#
loop_
_entity.id
_entity.type
_entity.pdbx_description
1 polymer ?
#
loop_
_entity_poly.entity_id
_entity_poly.type
_entity_poly.pdbx_seq_one_letter_code
_entity_poly.pdbx_strand_id
1 'polypeptide(L)'
;INDSLPAPTLKMQEGDTVTIRVHNQLNESTSIHWHGLLVPFEMDGVPGISFDGIPAGSTFTYKFKLTQSGTYWYHSHTGFQEQTGMRGAIVIEPKGRERYPIEEDHVILLSDWTHRDPHNLLKLLKQRADFDNYHLPDFKKLLSDIAATDLEAAYDKRKMWNQMRMMPTDFTDLSGETTFTYLMNGKTTAANWTQLVKAGQPVKLRFINGSAQTIFDVRIPGLKMKVVATDGIDVSPVDIDDFRIGVAETYDVIVTPTKDAHTIFAQNIDRSGSVATTLATKKGARPAIPAMDKIEWLTMADMMGAMGSNGYNAKHAKTEYDFKSDMRVDSP
;
A
#
# COMPACT_ATOMS: atom_id res chain seq x y z
N ILE A 1 -9.40 16.37 -4.76
CA ILE A 1 -9.11 17.74 -4.31
C ILE A 1 -8.56 18.51 -5.50
N ASN A 2 -9.07 19.71 -5.75
CA ASN A 2 -8.67 20.55 -6.90
C ASN A 2 -8.71 19.79 -8.23
N ASP A 3 -9.78 19.03 -8.47
CA ASP A 3 -10.04 18.21 -9.67
C ASP A 3 -8.89 17.22 -10.03
N SER A 4 -8.13 16.79 -9.02
CA SER A 4 -6.98 15.90 -9.17
C SER A 4 -7.14 14.63 -8.33
N LEU A 5 -6.73 13.49 -8.91
CA LEU A 5 -6.61 12.19 -8.25
C LEU A 5 -5.25 11.56 -8.65
N PRO A 6 -4.36 11.33 -7.69
CA PRO A 6 -4.43 11.79 -6.30
C PRO A 6 -4.48 13.32 -6.21
N ALA A 7 -4.85 13.82 -5.03
CA ALA A 7 -4.79 15.24 -4.73
C ALA A 7 -3.35 15.80 -4.84
N PRO A 8 -3.17 17.11 -5.01
CA PRO A 8 -1.84 17.71 -5.19
C PRO A 8 -0.85 17.33 -4.09
N THR A 9 0.39 17.05 -4.45
CA THR A 9 1.48 16.88 -3.48
C THR A 9 1.79 18.22 -2.82
N LEU A 10 1.72 18.27 -1.49
CA LEU A 10 2.12 19.43 -0.71
C LEU A 10 3.63 19.34 -0.41
N LYS A 11 4.42 20.24 -0.99
CA LYS A 11 5.85 20.38 -0.70
C LYS A 11 6.05 21.54 0.26
N MET A 12 6.69 21.30 1.39
CA MET A 12 6.88 22.25 2.47
C MET A 12 8.28 22.09 3.07
N GLN A 13 8.69 22.97 3.94
CA GLN A 13 9.99 22.93 4.61
C GLN A 13 9.83 22.83 6.13
N GLU A 14 10.63 22.01 6.77
CA GLU A 14 10.71 21.92 8.22
C GLU A 14 11.03 23.30 8.84
N GLY A 15 10.32 23.63 9.90
CA GLY A 15 10.43 24.92 10.61
C GLY A 15 9.47 25.99 10.12
N ASP A 16 8.84 25.82 8.96
CA ASP A 16 7.85 26.76 8.46
C ASP A 16 6.56 26.72 9.29
N THR A 17 5.88 27.85 9.35
CA THR A 17 4.49 27.92 9.81
C THR A 17 3.60 27.97 8.60
N VAL A 18 2.86 26.88 8.36
CA VAL A 18 1.97 26.76 7.21
C VAL A 18 0.57 27.26 7.55
N THR A 19 -0.11 27.79 6.52
CA THR A 19 -1.53 28.15 6.58
C THR A 19 -2.23 27.54 5.38
N ILE A 20 -3.06 26.54 5.61
CA ILE A 20 -3.77 25.79 4.55
C ILE A 20 -5.25 26.07 4.71
N ARG A 21 -5.88 26.66 3.68
CA ARG A 21 -7.32 26.91 3.63
C ARG A 21 -7.99 25.84 2.82
N VAL A 22 -8.91 25.13 3.46
CA VAL A 22 -9.74 24.11 2.80
C VAL A 22 -11.14 24.66 2.62
N HIS A 23 -11.52 24.91 1.38
CA HIS A 23 -12.89 25.30 1.04
C HIS A 23 -13.68 24.06 0.62
N ASN A 24 -14.72 23.73 1.37
CA ASN A 24 -15.55 22.57 1.11
C ASN A 24 -16.63 22.88 0.06
N GLN A 25 -16.45 22.35 -1.16
CA GLN A 25 -17.42 22.46 -2.25
C GLN A 25 -18.33 21.23 -2.38
N LEU A 26 -18.21 20.26 -1.47
CA LEU A 26 -19.10 19.10 -1.44
C LEU A 26 -20.46 19.48 -0.86
N ASN A 27 -21.48 18.64 -1.11
CA ASN A 27 -22.80 18.78 -0.53
C ASN A 27 -22.92 18.20 0.89
N GLU A 28 -21.81 17.76 1.46
CA GLU A 28 -21.71 17.15 2.79
C GLU A 28 -20.49 17.71 3.55
N SER A 29 -20.41 17.45 4.84
CA SER A 29 -19.26 17.82 5.63
C SER A 29 -18.01 17.08 5.16
N THR A 30 -16.83 17.67 5.35
CA THR A 30 -15.53 17.08 5.04
C THR A 30 -14.50 17.40 6.12
N SER A 31 -13.31 16.83 5.97
CA SER A 31 -12.16 17.09 6.83
C SER A 31 -10.86 16.82 6.07
N ILE A 32 -9.74 17.33 6.56
CA ILE A 32 -8.41 16.91 6.13
C ILE A 32 -7.61 16.56 7.37
N HIS A 33 -7.19 15.31 7.44
CA HIS A 33 -6.23 14.81 8.44
C HIS A 33 -4.82 14.80 7.83
N TRP A 34 -3.84 15.20 8.63
CA TRP A 34 -2.42 15.30 8.26
C TRP A 34 -1.70 14.07 8.78
N HIS A 35 -1.78 12.96 8.05
CA HIS A 35 -1.32 11.67 8.52
C HIS A 35 0.18 11.65 8.80
N GLY A 36 0.54 11.33 10.05
CA GLY A 36 1.91 11.25 10.53
C GLY A 36 2.53 12.59 10.96
N LEU A 37 1.81 13.71 10.82
CA LEU A 37 2.33 15.00 11.25
C LEU A 37 2.06 15.28 12.74
N LEU A 38 3.05 15.84 13.41
CA LEU A 38 2.91 16.40 14.76
C LEU A 38 2.30 17.79 14.67
N VAL A 39 1.01 17.89 14.91
CA VAL A 39 0.24 19.14 14.83
C VAL A 39 -0.50 19.41 16.15
N PRO A 40 -0.89 20.68 16.43
CA PRO A 40 -1.81 20.96 17.52
C PRO A 40 -3.11 20.16 17.37
N PHE A 41 -3.68 19.72 18.48
CA PHE A 41 -4.87 18.85 18.51
C PHE A 41 -6.01 19.38 17.63
N GLU A 42 -6.31 20.68 17.69
CA GLU A 42 -7.38 21.31 16.93
C GLU A 42 -7.11 21.35 15.42
N MET A 43 -5.88 21.07 15.01
CA MET A 43 -5.44 21.04 13.61
C MET A 43 -5.29 19.62 13.06
N ASP A 44 -5.56 18.59 13.87
CA ASP A 44 -5.42 17.19 13.47
C ASP A 44 -6.45 16.73 12.41
N GLY A 45 -7.59 17.42 12.37
CA GLY A 45 -8.57 17.23 11.30
C GLY A 45 -9.46 16.00 11.42
N VAL A 46 -9.69 15.48 12.64
CA VAL A 46 -10.56 14.32 12.92
C VAL A 46 -11.91 14.79 13.46
N PRO A 47 -13.01 14.74 12.66
CA PRO A 47 -14.33 15.22 13.08
C PRO A 47 -14.88 14.50 14.30
N GLY A 48 -15.47 15.26 15.21
CA GLY A 48 -16.02 14.75 16.46
C GLY A 48 -14.98 14.40 17.53
N ILE A 49 -13.68 14.58 17.23
CA ILE A 49 -12.58 14.38 18.18
C ILE A 49 -11.79 15.69 18.29
N SER A 50 -11.11 16.12 17.23
CA SER A 50 -10.24 17.30 17.25
C SER A 50 -10.94 18.59 16.78
N PHE A 51 -12.02 18.48 16.01
CA PHE A 51 -12.84 19.59 15.53
C PHE A 51 -14.20 19.09 15.00
N ASP A 52 -15.10 20.03 14.62
CA ASP A 52 -16.47 19.68 14.19
C ASP A 52 -16.57 19.27 12.70
N GLY A 53 -15.48 19.28 11.96
CA GLY A 53 -15.45 19.10 10.51
C GLY A 53 -15.69 20.42 9.77
N ILE A 54 -15.69 20.33 8.43
CA ILE A 54 -15.87 21.49 7.53
C ILE A 54 -17.23 21.35 6.86
N PRO A 55 -18.25 22.11 7.26
CA PRO A 55 -19.59 22.03 6.65
C PRO A 55 -19.56 22.36 5.15
N ALA A 56 -20.57 21.88 4.41
CA ALA A 56 -20.75 22.23 3.00
C ALA A 56 -20.73 23.75 2.77
N GLY A 57 -20.02 24.21 1.76
CA GLY A 57 -19.88 25.63 1.39
C GLY A 57 -19.01 26.46 2.33
N SER A 58 -18.44 25.88 3.40
CA SER A 58 -17.61 26.62 4.36
C SER A 58 -16.12 26.43 4.09
N THR A 59 -15.32 27.25 4.79
CA THR A 59 -13.85 27.19 4.72
C THR A 59 -13.28 27.04 6.12
N PHE A 60 -12.37 26.06 6.28
CA PHE A 60 -11.58 25.92 7.49
C PHE A 60 -10.12 26.28 7.20
N THR A 61 -9.46 26.90 8.17
CA THR A 61 -8.04 27.29 8.05
C THR A 61 -7.21 26.50 9.03
N TYR A 62 -6.43 25.56 8.53
CA TYR A 62 -5.39 24.88 9.29
C TYR A 62 -4.15 25.79 9.39
N LYS A 63 -3.62 25.94 10.59
CA LYS A 63 -2.41 26.73 10.81
C LYS A 63 -1.55 26.07 11.87
N PHE A 64 -0.38 25.60 11.48
CA PHE A 64 0.55 24.92 12.38
C PHE A 64 1.99 25.07 11.92
N LYS A 65 2.93 24.84 12.83
CA LYS A 65 4.36 24.82 12.55
C LYS A 65 4.79 23.40 12.21
N LEU A 66 5.60 23.25 11.17
CA LEU A 66 6.22 21.99 10.79
C LEU A 66 7.46 21.75 11.66
N THR A 67 7.44 20.68 12.46
CA THR A 67 8.51 20.34 13.42
C THR A 67 9.29 19.10 13.01
N GLN A 68 9.02 18.56 11.83
CA GLN A 68 9.57 17.32 11.31
C GLN A 68 9.75 17.41 9.80
N SER A 69 10.64 16.58 9.23
CA SER A 69 10.82 16.41 7.79
C SER A 69 10.52 14.97 7.41
N GLY A 70 10.33 14.69 6.11
CA GLY A 70 10.10 13.34 5.59
C GLY A 70 8.92 13.25 4.64
N THR A 71 8.50 12.02 4.40
CA THR A 71 7.38 11.66 3.52
C THR A 71 6.16 11.32 4.35
N TYR A 72 5.06 12.00 4.08
CA TYR A 72 3.78 11.86 4.76
C TYR A 72 2.66 11.96 3.72
N TRP A 73 1.39 11.93 4.18
CA TRP A 73 0.25 12.10 3.31
C TRP A 73 -0.92 12.76 4.05
N TYR A 74 -1.93 13.16 3.32
CA TYR A 74 -3.15 13.73 3.88
C TYR A 74 -4.37 13.11 3.24
N HIS A 75 -5.45 13.00 4.00
CA HIS A 75 -6.69 12.40 3.53
C HIS A 75 -7.89 12.93 4.31
N SER A 76 -9.08 12.67 3.80
CA SER A 76 -10.30 12.94 4.58
C SER A 76 -10.46 11.92 5.71
N HIS A 77 -10.92 12.37 6.83
CA HIS A 77 -11.33 11.53 7.96
C HIS A 77 -12.86 11.56 8.14
N THR A 78 -13.61 11.85 7.06
CA THR A 78 -15.08 11.94 7.04
C THR A 78 -15.66 10.84 6.16
N GLY A 79 -16.49 9.99 6.75
CA GLY A 79 -17.22 8.92 6.04
C GLY A 79 -16.28 8.05 5.20
N PHE A 80 -16.59 7.89 3.89
CA PHE A 80 -15.78 7.12 2.95
C PHE A 80 -15.04 8.01 1.93
N GLN A 81 -14.85 9.29 2.23
CA GLN A 81 -14.22 10.22 1.29
C GLN A 81 -12.77 9.85 0.97
N GLU A 82 -12.04 9.25 1.92
CA GLU A 82 -10.74 8.65 1.65
C GLU A 82 -10.85 7.54 0.61
N GLN A 83 -11.73 6.56 0.78
CA GLN A 83 -11.95 5.47 -0.19
C GLN A 83 -12.36 6.01 -1.56
N THR A 84 -13.10 7.10 -1.63
CA THR A 84 -13.51 7.75 -2.89
C THR A 84 -12.46 8.72 -3.45
N GLY A 85 -11.22 8.72 -2.92
CA GLY A 85 -10.06 9.37 -3.52
C GLY A 85 -9.61 10.69 -2.88
N MET A 86 -10.16 11.09 -1.75
CA MET A 86 -9.74 12.32 -1.07
C MET A 86 -8.44 12.09 -0.27
N ARG A 87 -7.32 12.01 -0.99
CA ARG A 87 -5.98 11.77 -0.44
C ARG A 87 -4.90 12.38 -1.32
N GLY A 88 -3.77 12.76 -0.72
CA GLY A 88 -2.62 13.33 -1.42
C GLY A 88 -1.35 13.24 -0.58
N ALA A 89 -0.21 13.40 -1.22
CA ALA A 89 1.10 13.29 -0.60
C ALA A 89 1.54 14.59 0.09
N ILE A 90 2.37 14.44 1.13
CA ILE A 90 3.09 15.53 1.78
C ILE A 90 4.58 15.17 1.74
N VAL A 91 5.40 16.11 1.30
CA VAL A 91 6.86 16.04 1.37
C VAL A 91 7.34 17.26 2.15
N ILE A 92 8.00 17.02 3.28
CA ILE A 92 8.59 18.08 4.10
C ILE A 92 10.10 17.96 4.01
N GLU A 93 10.72 18.95 3.37
CA GLU A 93 12.16 19.00 3.24
C GLU A 93 12.80 19.39 4.59
N PRO A 94 13.95 18.81 4.98
CA PRO A 94 14.61 19.16 6.22
C PRO A 94 15.14 20.60 6.18
N LYS A 95 15.09 21.30 7.30
CA LYS A 95 15.64 22.67 7.43
C LYS A 95 17.14 22.73 7.24
N GLY A 96 17.81 21.63 7.55
CA GLY A 96 19.26 21.49 7.44
C GLY A 96 19.68 20.75 6.17
N ARG A 97 20.88 20.16 6.21
CA ARG A 97 21.37 19.33 5.12
C ARG A 97 20.62 18.01 5.09
N GLU A 98 20.01 17.72 3.96
CA GLU A 98 19.39 16.41 3.71
C GLU A 98 20.47 15.31 3.81
N ARG A 99 20.15 14.22 4.50
CA ARG A 99 21.06 13.08 4.68
C ARG A 99 21.40 12.39 3.37
N TYR A 100 20.41 12.31 2.48
CA TYR A 100 20.55 11.73 1.14
C TYR A 100 20.10 12.73 0.08
N PRO A 101 20.95 13.72 -0.29
CA PRO A 101 20.60 14.77 -1.24
C PRO A 101 20.56 14.21 -2.67
N ILE A 102 19.37 13.83 -3.13
CA ILE A 102 19.11 13.29 -4.46
C ILE A 102 18.21 14.29 -5.19
N GLU A 103 18.68 14.81 -6.35
CA GLU A 103 17.93 15.79 -7.15
C GLU A 103 16.64 15.20 -7.76
N GLU A 104 16.73 13.97 -8.25
CA GLU A 104 15.59 13.24 -8.82
C GLU A 104 14.76 12.60 -7.68
N ASP A 105 13.69 13.28 -7.27
CA ASP A 105 12.84 12.91 -6.13
C ASP A 105 11.37 12.87 -6.55
N HIS A 106 10.75 11.69 -6.47
CA HIS A 106 9.41 11.42 -6.99
C HIS A 106 8.54 10.68 -6.01
N VAL A 107 7.30 11.13 -5.85
CA VAL A 107 6.27 10.47 -5.05
C VAL A 107 5.60 9.36 -5.86
N ILE A 108 5.43 8.21 -5.23
CA ILE A 108 4.70 7.05 -5.71
C ILE A 108 3.56 6.75 -4.73
N LEU A 109 2.37 7.27 -5.01
CA LEU A 109 1.20 7.02 -4.17
C LEU A 109 0.41 5.83 -4.70
N LEU A 110 0.41 4.74 -3.92
CA LEU A 110 -0.41 3.55 -4.14
C LEU A 110 -1.81 3.78 -3.57
N SER A 111 -2.81 3.24 -4.23
CA SER A 111 -4.18 3.31 -3.74
C SER A 111 -5.08 2.24 -4.33
N ASP A 112 -6.12 1.90 -3.61
CA ASP A 112 -7.23 1.10 -4.06
C ASP A 112 -8.39 2.00 -4.49
N TRP A 113 -9.11 1.58 -5.52
CA TRP A 113 -10.28 2.26 -6.06
C TRP A 113 -11.40 1.26 -6.29
N THR A 114 -12.63 1.64 -6.02
CA THR A 114 -13.80 0.83 -6.36
C THR A 114 -14.88 1.67 -7.02
N HIS A 115 -15.61 1.06 -7.96
CA HIS A 115 -16.84 1.62 -8.52
C HIS A 115 -18.10 1.24 -7.71
N ARG A 116 -17.93 0.38 -6.68
CA ARG A 116 -19.01 0.00 -5.77
C ARG A 116 -19.22 1.10 -4.73
N ASP A 117 -20.46 1.23 -4.26
CA ASP A 117 -20.76 2.11 -3.15
C ASP A 117 -20.10 1.62 -1.86
N PRO A 118 -19.22 2.40 -1.21
CA PRO A 118 -18.50 1.99 -0.01
C PRO A 118 -19.43 1.69 1.18
N HIS A 119 -20.59 2.36 1.28
CA HIS A 119 -21.60 2.06 2.31
C HIS A 119 -22.15 0.64 2.15
N ASN A 120 -22.41 0.23 0.91
CA ASN A 120 -22.87 -1.12 0.62
C ASN A 120 -21.76 -2.15 0.86
N LEU A 121 -20.50 -1.84 0.54
CA LEU A 121 -19.36 -2.71 0.84
C LEU A 121 -19.23 -2.95 2.34
N LEU A 122 -19.23 -1.88 3.15
CA LEU A 122 -19.17 -2.02 4.60
C LEU A 122 -20.34 -2.82 5.16
N LYS A 123 -21.55 -2.62 4.62
CA LYS A 123 -22.73 -3.40 5.02
C LYS A 123 -22.57 -4.88 4.72
N LEU A 124 -22.01 -5.23 3.55
CA LEU A 124 -21.74 -6.61 3.17
C LEU A 124 -20.66 -7.24 4.07
N LEU A 125 -19.56 -6.53 4.34
CA LEU A 125 -18.51 -6.97 5.25
C LEU A 125 -19.03 -7.25 6.67
N LYS A 126 -19.95 -6.40 7.19
CA LYS A 126 -20.61 -6.64 8.48
C LYS A 126 -21.53 -7.85 8.49
N GLN A 127 -22.08 -8.24 7.36
CA GLN A 127 -22.93 -9.43 7.24
C GLN A 127 -22.11 -10.70 7.04
N ARG A 128 -21.04 -10.60 6.24
CA ARG A 128 -20.17 -11.70 5.89
C ARG A 128 -18.80 -11.16 5.52
N ALA A 129 -17.84 -11.27 6.45
CA ALA A 129 -16.48 -10.71 6.27
C ALA A 129 -15.74 -11.30 5.07
N ASP A 130 -16.00 -12.57 4.73
CA ASP A 130 -15.34 -13.29 3.65
C ASP A 130 -16.11 -13.26 2.29
N PHE A 131 -17.06 -12.34 2.11
CA PHE A 131 -17.91 -12.34 0.91
C PHE A 131 -17.15 -12.12 -0.40
N ASP A 132 -16.03 -11.44 -0.34
CA ASP A 132 -15.16 -11.10 -1.48
C ASP A 132 -13.80 -11.81 -1.42
N ASN A 133 -13.65 -12.78 -0.54
CA ASN A 133 -12.40 -13.54 -0.45
C ASN A 133 -12.20 -14.37 -1.73
N TYR A 134 -11.25 -13.92 -2.56
CA TYR A 134 -10.93 -14.49 -3.88
C TYR A 134 -10.50 -15.96 -3.81
N HIS A 135 -9.97 -16.38 -2.68
CA HIS A 135 -9.41 -17.73 -2.51
C HIS A 135 -10.36 -18.74 -1.87
N LEU A 136 -11.58 -18.32 -1.55
CA LEU A 136 -12.59 -19.28 -1.09
C LEU A 136 -12.89 -20.31 -2.18
N PRO A 137 -12.87 -21.62 -1.86
CA PRO A 137 -13.15 -22.67 -2.81
C PRO A 137 -14.64 -22.73 -3.14
N ASP A 138 -15.08 -21.95 -4.11
CA ASP A 138 -16.42 -21.95 -4.66
C ASP A 138 -16.63 -23.07 -5.70
N PHE A 139 -17.84 -23.16 -6.27
CA PHE A 139 -18.17 -24.16 -7.28
C PHE A 139 -17.40 -23.96 -8.60
N LYS A 140 -17.14 -22.72 -9.01
CA LYS A 140 -16.36 -22.42 -10.22
C LYS A 140 -14.93 -22.92 -10.06
N LYS A 141 -14.35 -22.68 -8.89
CA LYS A 141 -13.01 -23.15 -8.54
C LYS A 141 -12.95 -24.68 -8.50
N LEU A 142 -14.03 -25.38 -8.06
CA LEU A 142 -14.11 -26.82 -8.14
C LEU A 142 -14.01 -27.32 -9.58
N LEU A 143 -14.81 -26.75 -10.48
CA LEU A 143 -14.77 -27.12 -11.88
C LEU A 143 -13.41 -26.84 -12.53
N SER A 144 -12.80 -25.73 -12.19
CA SER A 144 -11.44 -25.36 -12.63
C SER A 144 -10.38 -26.32 -12.09
N ASP A 145 -10.45 -26.69 -10.81
CA ASP A 145 -9.52 -27.63 -10.19
C ASP A 145 -9.65 -29.03 -10.83
N ILE A 146 -10.87 -29.51 -11.07
CA ILE A 146 -11.13 -30.78 -11.76
C ILE A 146 -10.59 -30.79 -13.21
N ALA A 147 -10.76 -29.65 -13.91
CA ALA A 147 -10.25 -29.51 -15.27
C ALA A 147 -8.73 -29.44 -15.35
N ALA A 148 -8.08 -28.89 -14.29
CA ALA A 148 -6.63 -28.76 -14.21
C ALA A 148 -5.91 -30.02 -13.70
N THR A 149 -6.61 -30.90 -12.97
CA THR A 149 -6.07 -32.13 -12.38
C THR A 149 -7.00 -33.33 -12.71
N ASP A 150 -7.73 -33.77 -11.71
CA ASP A 150 -8.80 -34.79 -11.82
C ASP A 150 -9.76 -34.62 -10.63
N LEU A 151 -10.82 -35.42 -10.60
CA LEU A 151 -11.84 -35.34 -9.56
C LEU A 151 -11.31 -35.73 -8.17
N GLU A 152 -10.44 -36.72 -8.09
CA GLU A 152 -9.88 -37.21 -6.83
C GLU A 152 -8.94 -36.17 -6.21
N ALA A 153 -8.00 -35.64 -6.98
CA ALA A 153 -7.09 -34.60 -6.56
C ALA A 153 -7.83 -33.31 -6.15
N ALA A 154 -8.83 -32.89 -6.91
CA ALA A 154 -9.66 -31.74 -6.58
C ALA A 154 -10.48 -31.96 -5.30
N TYR A 155 -10.96 -33.20 -5.07
CA TYR A 155 -11.66 -33.55 -3.82
C TYR A 155 -10.73 -33.55 -2.61
N ASP A 156 -9.56 -34.17 -2.72
CA ASP A 156 -8.58 -34.23 -1.62
C ASP A 156 -8.10 -32.84 -1.20
N LYS A 157 -7.84 -31.95 -2.17
CA LYS A 157 -7.54 -30.54 -1.91
C LYS A 157 -8.66 -29.87 -1.08
N ARG A 158 -9.93 -30.11 -1.44
CA ARG A 158 -11.09 -29.55 -0.75
C ARG A 158 -11.35 -30.20 0.61
N LYS A 159 -11.08 -31.50 0.76
CA LYS A 159 -11.24 -32.23 2.00
C LYS A 159 -10.44 -31.58 3.11
N MET A 160 -9.17 -31.27 2.83
CA MET A 160 -8.30 -30.60 3.80
C MET A 160 -8.81 -29.20 4.15
N TRP A 161 -9.24 -28.40 3.14
CA TRP A 161 -9.85 -27.11 3.37
C TRP A 161 -11.15 -27.20 4.19
N ASN A 162 -12.04 -28.14 3.87
CA ASN A 162 -13.30 -28.33 4.58
C ASN A 162 -13.10 -28.72 6.04
N GLN A 163 -12.09 -29.51 6.31
CA GLN A 163 -11.77 -29.96 7.66
C GLN A 163 -11.10 -28.87 8.49
N MET A 164 -10.25 -28.05 7.91
CA MET A 164 -9.35 -27.18 8.63
C MET A 164 -9.45 -25.70 8.25
N ARG A 165 -10.30 -25.34 7.29
CA ARG A 165 -10.42 -23.98 6.79
C ARG A 165 -9.08 -23.38 6.37
N MET A 166 -8.25 -24.19 5.70
CA MET A 166 -6.93 -23.75 5.21
C MET A 166 -7.09 -22.54 4.31
N MET A 167 -6.43 -21.45 4.66
CA MET A 167 -6.43 -20.19 3.91
C MET A 167 -5.03 -19.88 3.38
N PRO A 168 -4.90 -18.97 2.41
CA PRO A 168 -3.60 -18.40 2.10
C PRO A 168 -2.95 -17.80 3.36
N THR A 169 -1.63 -17.78 3.40
CA THR A 169 -0.86 -17.08 4.46
C THR A 169 -1.25 -15.62 4.54
N ASP A 170 -1.40 -15.00 3.37
CA ASP A 170 -1.86 -13.63 3.21
C ASP A 170 -3.24 -13.62 2.54
N PHE A 171 -4.22 -12.97 3.14
CA PHE A 171 -5.55 -12.80 2.59
C PHE A 171 -6.07 -11.38 2.84
N THR A 172 -7.10 -10.99 2.08
CA THR A 172 -7.79 -9.71 2.26
C THR A 172 -9.31 -9.93 2.23
N ASP A 173 -10.04 -9.06 2.90
CA ASP A 173 -11.51 -9.11 2.90
C ASP A 173 -12.10 -8.63 1.58
N LEU A 174 -11.39 -7.74 0.86
CA LEU A 174 -11.80 -7.21 -0.44
C LEU A 174 -10.69 -7.42 -1.47
N SER A 175 -11.04 -8.08 -2.58
CA SER A 175 -10.08 -8.50 -3.59
C SER A 175 -9.91 -7.51 -4.74
N GLY A 176 -8.76 -7.58 -5.39
CA GLY A 176 -8.49 -6.87 -6.64
C GLY A 176 -9.18 -7.47 -7.86
N GLU A 177 -9.67 -8.70 -7.76
CA GLU A 177 -10.36 -9.38 -8.86
C GLU A 177 -11.81 -8.88 -9.04
N THR A 178 -12.51 -8.62 -7.94
CA THR A 178 -13.95 -8.34 -7.96
C THR A 178 -14.33 -6.96 -7.44
N THR A 179 -13.56 -6.38 -6.53
CA THR A 179 -13.94 -5.13 -5.86
C THR A 179 -13.00 -3.98 -6.18
N PHE A 180 -11.68 -4.18 -6.09
CA PHE A 180 -10.73 -3.10 -6.25
C PHE A 180 -10.03 -3.06 -7.61
N THR A 181 -9.78 -1.86 -8.08
CA THR A 181 -8.78 -1.53 -9.10
C THR A 181 -7.65 -0.80 -8.41
N TYR A 182 -6.42 -1.31 -8.53
CA TYR A 182 -5.25 -0.68 -7.92
C TYR A 182 -4.69 0.41 -8.81
N LEU A 183 -4.31 1.51 -8.18
CA LEU A 183 -3.78 2.70 -8.84
C LEU A 183 -2.40 3.07 -8.29
N MET A 184 -1.55 3.57 -9.17
CA MET A 184 -0.29 4.20 -8.83
C MET A 184 -0.28 5.62 -9.40
N ASN A 185 -0.17 6.63 -8.53
CA ASN A 185 -0.37 8.04 -8.88
C ASN A 185 -1.67 8.28 -9.68
N GLY A 186 -2.77 7.63 -9.24
CA GLY A 186 -4.11 7.75 -9.85
C GLY A 186 -4.26 7.09 -11.21
N LYS A 187 -3.30 6.26 -11.64
CA LYS A 187 -3.33 5.58 -12.94
C LYS A 187 -3.34 4.08 -12.77
N THR A 188 -4.14 3.40 -13.61
CA THR A 188 -4.12 1.95 -13.76
C THR A 188 -2.88 1.50 -14.53
N THR A 189 -2.60 0.20 -14.51
CA THR A 189 -1.56 -0.43 -15.35
C THR A 189 -1.75 -0.11 -16.83
N ALA A 190 -2.98 -0.10 -17.33
CA ALA A 190 -3.27 0.21 -18.73
C ALA A 190 -2.94 1.66 -19.10
N ALA A 191 -3.21 2.60 -18.18
CA ALA A 191 -2.88 4.01 -18.37
C ALA A 191 -1.37 4.29 -18.28
N ASN A 192 -0.63 3.41 -17.61
CA ASN A 192 0.83 3.39 -17.50
C ASN A 192 1.44 4.76 -17.17
N TRP A 193 1.27 5.22 -15.93
CA TRP A 193 2.05 6.36 -15.46
C TRP A 193 3.54 6.11 -15.70
N THR A 194 4.23 7.11 -16.26
CA THR A 194 5.65 6.97 -16.60
C THR A 194 6.43 8.12 -16.01
N GLN A 195 7.42 7.80 -15.18
CA GLN A 195 8.41 8.76 -14.71
C GLN A 195 9.68 8.65 -15.55
N LEU A 196 10.08 9.77 -16.16
CA LEU A 196 11.37 9.87 -16.86
C LEU A 196 12.44 10.31 -15.86
N VAL A 197 13.58 9.63 -15.89
CA VAL A 197 14.74 9.90 -15.04
C VAL A 197 16.04 9.77 -15.84
N LYS A 198 17.16 10.22 -15.30
CA LYS A 198 18.47 10.14 -15.96
C LYS A 198 19.10 8.77 -15.73
N ALA A 199 19.58 8.13 -16.80
CA ALA A 199 20.27 6.85 -16.73
C ALA A 199 21.55 6.94 -15.86
N GLY A 200 21.74 5.96 -14.98
CA GLY A 200 22.91 5.85 -14.10
C GLY A 200 22.96 6.89 -12.97
N GLN A 201 21.94 7.73 -12.82
CA GLN A 201 21.85 8.65 -11.70
C GLN A 201 20.95 8.07 -10.60
N PRO A 202 21.26 8.34 -9.32
CA PRO A 202 20.40 7.94 -8.23
C PRO A 202 19.07 8.72 -8.28
N VAL A 203 17.97 8.01 -8.00
CA VAL A 203 16.61 8.53 -7.94
C VAL A 203 16.00 8.15 -6.60
N LYS A 204 15.40 9.10 -5.90
CA LYS A 204 14.61 8.86 -4.69
C LYS A 204 13.16 8.63 -5.10
N LEU A 205 12.60 7.52 -4.68
CA LEU A 205 11.19 7.18 -4.83
C LEU A 205 10.55 7.16 -3.44
N ARG A 206 9.55 8.00 -3.23
CA ARG A 206 8.80 8.12 -1.98
C ARG A 206 7.49 7.36 -2.12
N PHE A 207 7.48 6.13 -1.66
CA PHE A 207 6.28 5.31 -1.66
C PHE A 207 5.37 5.68 -0.50
N ILE A 208 4.09 5.83 -0.80
CA ILE A 208 3.02 6.07 0.15
C ILE A 208 1.91 5.10 -0.15
N ASN A 209 1.49 4.31 0.82
CA ASN A 209 0.28 3.50 0.68
C ASN A 209 -0.92 4.27 1.24
N GLY A 210 -1.57 5.04 0.37
CA GLY A 210 -2.80 5.75 0.68
C GLY A 210 -4.07 4.93 0.38
N SER A 211 -4.01 3.60 0.40
CA SER A 211 -5.18 2.74 0.27
C SER A 211 -6.03 2.78 1.53
N ALA A 212 -7.32 2.57 1.40
CA ALA A 212 -8.20 2.45 2.57
C ALA A 212 -8.07 1.08 3.25
N GLN A 213 -7.61 0.04 2.52
CA GLN A 213 -7.54 -1.33 3.06
C GLN A 213 -6.34 -2.14 2.52
N THR A 214 -5.87 -1.87 1.31
CA THR A 214 -4.96 -2.77 0.61
C THR A 214 -3.52 -2.67 1.12
N ILE A 215 -2.93 -3.81 1.43
CA ILE A 215 -1.49 -3.97 1.70
C ILE A 215 -0.83 -4.45 0.39
N PHE A 216 0.31 -3.87 0.03
CA PHE A 216 1.03 -4.21 -1.19
C PHE A 216 2.40 -4.80 -0.92
N ASP A 217 2.79 -5.77 -1.76
CA ASP A 217 4.18 -6.15 -1.96
C ASP A 217 4.71 -5.40 -3.19
N VAL A 218 5.77 -4.62 -3.01
CA VAL A 218 6.34 -3.70 -4.03
C VAL A 218 7.71 -4.18 -4.45
N ARG A 219 7.98 -4.19 -5.77
CA ARG A 219 9.31 -4.47 -6.33
C ARG A 219 9.57 -3.72 -7.62
N ILE A 220 10.85 -3.57 -7.95
CA ILE A 220 11.31 -3.06 -9.25
C ILE A 220 12.23 -4.12 -9.85
N PRO A 221 11.74 -5.05 -10.68
CA PRO A 221 12.52 -6.19 -11.14
C PRO A 221 13.85 -5.81 -11.80
N GLY A 222 14.92 -6.42 -11.30
CA GLY A 222 16.29 -6.18 -11.77
C GLY A 222 16.90 -4.86 -11.32
N LEU A 223 16.34 -4.22 -10.29
CA LEU A 223 16.86 -3.01 -9.66
C LEU A 223 16.82 -3.17 -8.14
N LYS A 224 17.97 -3.07 -7.48
CA LYS A 224 18.01 -3.03 -6.00
C LYS A 224 17.46 -1.70 -5.51
N MET A 225 16.69 -1.75 -4.46
CA MET A 225 16.14 -0.60 -3.76
C MET A 225 16.87 -0.43 -2.44
N LYS A 226 17.41 0.75 -2.19
CA LYS A 226 18.04 1.09 -0.92
C LYS A 226 17.03 1.87 -0.06
N VAL A 227 16.46 1.23 0.94
CA VAL A 227 15.57 1.91 1.92
C VAL A 227 16.40 2.89 2.74
N VAL A 228 15.96 4.13 2.84
CA VAL A 228 16.66 5.21 3.56
C VAL A 228 15.77 5.89 4.60
N ALA A 229 14.44 5.79 4.47
CA ALA A 229 13.49 6.26 5.48
C ALA A 229 12.21 5.42 5.46
N THR A 230 11.54 5.33 6.60
CA THR A 230 10.19 4.75 6.77
C THR A 230 9.38 5.67 7.67
N ASP A 231 8.09 5.86 7.33
CA ASP A 231 7.15 6.70 8.09
C ASP A 231 7.72 8.09 8.46
N GLY A 232 8.39 8.70 7.48
CA GLY A 232 8.99 10.01 7.61
C GLY A 232 10.30 10.07 8.41
N ILE A 233 10.82 8.93 8.89
CA ILE A 233 12.03 8.87 9.74
C ILE A 233 13.17 8.18 8.98
N ASP A 234 14.34 8.82 8.95
CA ASP A 234 15.56 8.24 8.40
C ASP A 234 15.97 6.96 9.14
N VAL A 235 16.30 5.92 8.38
CA VAL A 235 16.80 4.64 8.90
C VAL A 235 18.23 4.38 8.45
N SER A 236 18.87 3.37 9.06
CA SER A 236 20.13 2.82 8.50
C SER A 236 19.82 2.19 7.15
N PRO A 237 20.55 2.55 6.09
CA PRO A 237 20.24 2.07 4.75
C PRO A 237 20.31 0.55 4.62
N VAL A 238 19.30 -0.04 3.99
CA VAL A 238 19.24 -1.48 3.70
C VAL A 238 18.93 -1.69 2.23
N ASP A 239 19.70 -2.53 1.55
CA ASP A 239 19.46 -2.91 0.16
C ASP A 239 18.49 -4.11 0.12
N ILE A 240 17.39 -3.95 -0.59
CA ILE A 240 16.31 -4.93 -0.72
C ILE A 240 15.91 -5.16 -2.18
N ASP A 241 15.26 -6.28 -2.46
CA ASP A 241 14.65 -6.59 -3.77
C ASP A 241 13.17 -6.23 -3.84
N ASP A 242 12.49 -6.35 -2.71
CA ASP A 242 11.07 -6.06 -2.52
C ASP A 242 10.80 -5.61 -1.08
N PHE A 243 9.62 -5.06 -0.85
CA PHE A 243 9.14 -4.72 0.49
C PHE A 243 7.61 -4.77 0.54
N ARG A 244 7.09 -5.11 1.70
CA ARG A 244 5.67 -4.99 2.03
C ARG A 244 5.41 -3.61 2.59
N ILE A 245 4.34 -2.95 2.11
CA ILE A 245 3.89 -1.66 2.60
C ILE A 245 2.44 -1.77 3.07
N GLY A 246 2.25 -1.60 4.38
CA GLY A 246 0.93 -1.57 5.02
C GLY A 246 0.15 -0.31 4.67
N VAL A 247 -1.14 -0.31 5.01
CA VAL A 247 -1.97 0.90 4.88
C VAL A 247 -1.38 2.02 5.72
N ALA A 248 -1.33 3.22 5.16
CA ALA A 248 -0.79 4.44 5.75
C ALA A 248 0.74 4.51 5.89
N GLU A 249 1.47 3.42 5.68
CA GLU A 249 2.94 3.44 5.74
C GLU A 249 3.58 4.20 4.58
N THR A 250 4.80 4.71 4.83
CA THR A 250 5.64 5.31 3.81
C THR A 250 7.05 4.72 3.79
N TYR A 251 7.63 4.60 2.58
CA TYR A 251 9.00 4.14 2.37
C TYR A 251 9.71 5.06 1.39
N ASP A 252 10.85 5.62 1.79
CA ASP A 252 11.74 6.32 0.87
C ASP A 252 12.86 5.38 0.44
N VAL A 253 12.96 5.13 -0.86
CA VAL A 253 13.99 4.26 -1.42
C VAL A 253 14.82 4.98 -2.47
N ILE A 254 16.11 4.66 -2.55
CA ILE A 254 17.00 5.16 -3.60
C ILE A 254 17.27 4.00 -4.58
N VAL A 255 17.12 4.29 -5.87
CA VAL A 255 17.40 3.38 -6.97
C VAL A 255 18.32 4.04 -7.98
N THR A 256 19.07 3.23 -8.77
CA THR A 256 19.92 3.76 -9.85
C THR A 256 19.58 3.04 -11.16
N PRO A 257 18.62 3.55 -11.95
CA PRO A 257 18.17 2.93 -13.19
C PRO A 257 19.27 3.00 -14.26
N THR A 258 19.58 1.84 -14.88
CA THR A 258 20.61 1.75 -15.94
C THR A 258 20.06 1.26 -17.28
N LYS A 259 18.87 0.63 -17.29
CA LYS A 259 18.19 0.17 -18.50
C LYS A 259 17.26 1.26 -19.04
N ASP A 260 16.83 1.12 -20.30
CA ASP A 260 15.88 2.03 -20.95
C ASP A 260 14.58 2.24 -20.15
N ALA A 261 14.13 1.19 -19.44
CA ALA A 261 12.99 1.25 -18.53
C ALA A 261 12.98 0.10 -17.52
N HIS A 262 12.38 0.36 -16.36
CA HIS A 262 12.06 -0.61 -15.31
C HIS A 262 10.58 -0.54 -14.96
N THR A 263 9.99 -1.67 -14.59
CA THR A 263 8.63 -1.70 -14.06
C THR A 263 8.65 -1.46 -12.56
N ILE A 264 7.92 -0.45 -12.09
CA ILE A 264 7.53 -0.37 -10.69
C ILE A 264 6.26 -1.21 -10.57
N PHE A 265 6.31 -2.28 -9.79
CA PHE A 265 5.24 -3.26 -9.67
C PHE A 265 4.79 -3.39 -8.22
N ALA A 266 3.49 -3.27 -7.99
CA ALA A 266 2.86 -3.50 -6.70
C ALA A 266 1.72 -4.50 -6.86
N GLN A 267 1.71 -5.55 -6.05
CA GLN A 267 0.66 -6.56 -5.99
C GLN A 267 0.06 -6.58 -4.59
N ASN A 268 -1.23 -6.81 -4.47
CA ASN A 268 -1.83 -6.98 -3.16
C ASN A 268 -1.39 -8.30 -2.52
N ILE A 269 -1.48 -8.39 -1.20
CA ILE A 269 -0.95 -9.54 -0.46
C ILE A 269 -1.66 -10.85 -0.78
N ASP A 270 -2.95 -10.83 -1.14
CA ASP A 270 -3.73 -12.02 -1.50
C ASP A 270 -3.55 -12.47 -2.96
N ARG A 271 -2.73 -11.74 -3.75
CA ARG A 271 -2.47 -12.06 -5.17
C ARG A 271 -3.71 -12.02 -6.08
N SER A 272 -4.76 -11.29 -5.71
CA SER A 272 -5.95 -11.11 -6.54
C SER A 272 -5.84 -9.94 -7.52
N GLY A 273 -4.77 -9.13 -7.43
CA GLY A 273 -4.57 -8.01 -8.35
C GLY A 273 -3.24 -7.30 -8.18
N SER A 274 -2.92 -6.46 -9.15
CA SER A 274 -1.67 -5.68 -9.17
C SER A 274 -1.82 -4.38 -9.94
N VAL A 275 -0.87 -3.48 -9.73
CA VAL A 275 -0.65 -2.28 -10.54
C VAL A 275 0.81 -2.19 -10.96
N ALA A 276 1.04 -1.79 -12.20
CA ALA A 276 2.38 -1.61 -12.76
C ALA A 276 2.49 -0.26 -13.47
N THR A 277 3.64 0.38 -13.33
CA THR A 277 3.98 1.65 -13.98
C THR A 277 5.42 1.63 -14.45
N THR A 278 5.86 2.66 -15.16
CA THR A 278 7.17 2.69 -15.80
C THR A 278 8.08 3.75 -15.17
N LEU A 279 9.26 3.33 -14.73
CA LEU A 279 10.41 4.19 -14.47
C LEU A 279 11.34 4.10 -15.69
N ALA A 280 11.40 5.14 -16.51
CA ALA A 280 12.10 5.11 -17.79
C ALA A 280 13.29 6.08 -17.82
N THR A 281 14.38 5.65 -18.43
CA THR A 281 15.50 6.52 -18.79
C THR A 281 15.40 6.98 -20.24
N LYS A 282 14.51 6.34 -21.02
CA LYS A 282 14.29 6.65 -22.44
C LYS A 282 12.78 6.84 -22.70
N LYS A 283 12.44 7.96 -23.31
CA LYS A 283 11.05 8.29 -23.65
C LYS A 283 10.41 7.20 -24.52
N GLY A 284 9.20 6.77 -24.13
CA GLY A 284 8.43 5.76 -24.86
C GLY A 284 8.84 4.31 -24.59
N ALA A 285 9.89 4.06 -23.82
CA ALA A 285 10.26 2.71 -23.41
C ALA A 285 9.19 2.13 -22.47
N ARG A 286 8.84 0.86 -22.66
CA ARG A 286 7.90 0.12 -21.83
C ARG A 286 8.52 -1.21 -21.44
N PRO A 287 8.74 -1.47 -20.15
CA PRO A 287 9.25 -2.75 -19.67
C PRO A 287 8.14 -3.80 -19.64
N ALA A 288 8.52 -5.07 -19.56
CA ALA A 288 7.57 -6.16 -19.34
C ALA A 288 6.96 -6.06 -17.93
N ILE A 289 5.66 -6.33 -17.82
CA ILE A 289 4.98 -6.42 -16.53
C ILE A 289 5.28 -7.81 -15.97
N PRO A 290 5.82 -7.93 -14.74
CA PRO A 290 6.09 -9.23 -14.13
C PRO A 290 4.79 -9.96 -13.79
N ALA A 291 4.85 -11.28 -13.75
CA ALA A 291 3.75 -12.06 -13.17
C ALA A 291 3.64 -11.80 -11.67
N MET A 292 2.45 -11.91 -11.13
CA MET A 292 2.23 -11.93 -9.68
C MET A 292 2.90 -13.16 -9.07
N ASP A 293 3.29 -13.04 -7.80
CA ASP A 293 3.85 -14.15 -7.05
C ASP A 293 2.81 -15.26 -6.83
N LYS A 294 3.30 -16.45 -6.54
CA LYS A 294 2.43 -17.57 -6.20
C LYS A 294 1.81 -17.34 -4.82
N ILE A 295 0.58 -17.82 -4.68
CA ILE A 295 -0.10 -17.84 -3.40
C ILE A 295 0.58 -18.90 -2.52
N GLU A 296 0.92 -18.50 -1.32
CA GLU A 296 1.38 -19.41 -0.27
C GLU A 296 0.20 -19.80 0.61
N TRP A 297 0.01 -21.11 0.78
CA TRP A 297 -1.07 -21.64 1.60
C TRP A 297 -0.53 -22.02 2.97
N LEU A 298 -1.30 -21.72 4.00
CA LEU A 298 -1.01 -22.23 5.34
C LEU A 298 -0.91 -23.75 5.30
N THR A 299 0.11 -24.28 5.94
CA THR A 299 0.31 -25.72 6.12
C THR A 299 -0.11 -26.14 7.53
N MET A 300 -0.21 -27.44 7.76
CA MET A 300 -0.42 -27.97 9.12
C MET A 300 0.66 -27.54 10.10
N ALA A 301 1.90 -27.41 9.62
CA ALA A 301 3.02 -26.97 10.44
C ALA A 301 2.87 -25.52 10.88
N ASP A 302 2.39 -24.64 9.99
CA ASP A 302 2.12 -23.23 10.30
C ASP A 302 1.01 -23.10 11.35
N MET A 303 -0.05 -23.93 11.23
CA MET A 303 -1.20 -23.87 12.14
C MET A 303 -0.95 -24.49 13.52
N MET A 304 -0.15 -25.54 13.58
CA MET A 304 0.16 -26.20 14.86
C MET A 304 1.23 -25.46 15.65
N GLY A 305 1.80 -24.42 15.09
CA GLY A 305 2.91 -23.70 15.67
C GLY A 305 4.08 -24.64 15.96
N ALA A 306 5.07 -24.18 16.65
CA ALA A 306 6.18 -25.04 17.08
C ALA A 306 5.80 -25.92 18.29
N MET A 307 4.63 -26.54 18.30
CA MET A 307 4.31 -27.59 19.29
C MET A 307 5.23 -28.82 19.17
N GLY A 308 6.08 -28.82 18.16
CA GLY A 308 7.08 -29.84 17.96
C GLY A 308 8.35 -29.24 17.42
N SER A 309 9.14 -28.61 18.29
CA SER A 309 10.51 -28.19 17.94
C SER A 309 11.44 -29.35 17.53
N ASN A 310 10.96 -30.59 17.50
CA ASN A 310 11.72 -31.78 17.15
C ASN A 310 11.39 -32.41 15.80
N GLY A 311 10.60 -31.81 14.94
CA GLY A 311 10.18 -32.44 13.68
C GLY A 311 10.10 -31.55 12.46
N TYR A 312 10.28 -30.26 12.58
CA TYR A 312 10.25 -29.37 11.44
C TYR A 312 11.60 -29.42 10.71
N ASN A 313 11.68 -30.28 9.74
CA ASN A 313 12.80 -30.27 8.79
C ASN A 313 12.75 -28.95 8.00
N ALA A 314 13.64 -28.04 8.34
CA ALA A 314 13.86 -26.74 7.72
C ALA A 314 14.21 -26.85 6.23
N LYS A 315 13.34 -27.47 5.40
CA LYS A 315 13.51 -27.42 3.92
C LYS A 315 13.20 -26.06 3.35
N HIS A 316 12.63 -25.15 4.13
CA HIS A 316 12.32 -23.77 3.74
C HIS A 316 13.16 -22.70 4.46
N ALA A 317 13.91 -23.03 5.48
CA ALA A 317 14.85 -22.11 6.12
C ALA A 317 16.12 -21.99 5.25
N LYS A 318 16.04 -21.25 4.16
CA LYS A 318 17.20 -20.89 3.31
C LYS A 318 17.58 -19.42 3.40
N THR A 319 17.15 -18.71 4.41
CA THR A 319 17.62 -17.36 4.68
C THR A 319 18.20 -17.31 6.08
N GLU A 320 19.28 -16.59 6.23
CA GLU A 320 20.01 -16.33 7.49
C GLU A 320 19.15 -15.58 8.54
N TYR A 321 17.91 -15.26 8.18
CA TYR A 321 16.86 -14.68 9.02
C TYR A 321 15.79 -15.74 9.25
N ASP A 322 15.94 -16.47 10.35
CA ASP A 322 14.89 -17.33 10.90
C ASP A 322 13.78 -16.43 11.43
N PHE A 323 12.79 -16.12 10.58
CA PHE A 323 11.56 -15.49 11.04
C PHE A 323 10.86 -16.46 11.96
N LYS A 324 11.16 -16.38 13.25
CA LYS A 324 10.31 -16.97 14.27
C LYS A 324 8.92 -16.38 14.03
N SER A 325 7.94 -17.25 13.82
CA SER A 325 6.54 -16.84 13.69
C SER A 325 6.21 -15.88 14.83
N ASP A 326 5.73 -14.67 14.50
CA ASP A 326 5.38 -13.61 15.44
C ASP A 326 4.21 -13.96 16.38
N MET A 327 3.73 -15.18 16.34
CA MET A 327 2.72 -15.71 17.27
C MET A 327 3.33 -16.12 18.60
N ARG A 328 4.61 -15.93 18.83
CA ARG A 328 5.27 -16.08 20.13
C ARG A 328 5.55 -14.71 20.72
N VAL A 329 4.74 -14.32 21.66
CA VAL A 329 5.16 -13.36 22.69
C VAL A 329 6.14 -14.13 23.57
N ASP A 330 7.44 -13.90 23.42
CA ASP A 330 8.41 -14.36 24.41
C ASP A 330 8.02 -13.68 25.72
N SER A 331 7.66 -14.48 26.71
CA SER A 331 7.40 -13.97 28.06
C SER A 331 8.65 -13.25 28.56
N PRO A 332 8.50 -12.14 29.30
CA PRO A 332 9.61 -11.37 29.86
C PRO A 332 10.51 -12.18 30.76
#